data_9a5fa2899671e03ccc30203b1c460e29
#
_entry.id   9a5fa2899671e03ccc30203b1c460e29
#
_cell.length_a   1.000
_cell.length_b   1.000
_cell.length_c   1.000
_cell.angle_alpha   90.00
_cell.angle_beta   90.00
_cell.angle_gamma   90.00
#
_symmetry.space_group_name_H-M   'P 1'
#
loop_
_entity.id
_entity.type
_entity.pdbx_description
1 polymer ?
#
loop_
_entity_poly.entity_id
_entity_poly.type
_entity_poly.pdbx_seq_one_letter_code
_entity_poly.pdbx_strand_id
1 'polypeptide(L)'
;MSVFYTNIQLAGDTILYRGIKHGEPVQFRCNFSPTLYVLSNKEEEFKTLSGKNVTPMTFETAKKAREFIQQYDGVEGFEVHGYERFVYQWIRREFPGEIDYNINQMKIFALDIEVQSENGFPNVDEAAEEMLSITIKDMVTKKYYSWATREFTPPEGVEAFIFWTENEMLNHFLGWWAQNTPDILTGWNINLYDVPYIARRVNRVLGEKWMKSLSPWGRANEREVYVQGRKNYAYDISGINILDYFDLYRKFTYTNQESYRLDHIAFVELGQRKIDHSEYENFKDFYTRDWQKFMEYNIQDVELIDRLEDKMKLLELAITMSYDAKTNFEDVYSQVRMWDTMIYNYLTDRKVVVPPKKIREKDAKYAGAYVKEPKPGLYDWVVSFDLNSLYPHLIMQYNISPETLIDERHPRATVDRILEETLDIDGDCCVCANGAQYRKDIHGFLPEMMQSIYNERTIYKKRMLNACLLYTSPSPRDRTRSRMPSSA
;
A
#
# COMPACT_ATOMS: atom_id res chain seq x y z
N MET A 1 3.96 4.88 26.64
CA MET A 1 3.00 3.79 26.33
C MET A 1 2.36 4.12 25.01
N SER A 2 2.59 3.30 23.99
CA SER A 2 2.17 3.56 22.61
C SER A 2 0.65 3.48 22.45
N VAL A 3 0.11 4.38 21.63
CA VAL A 3 -1.27 4.36 21.14
C VAL A 3 -1.21 4.50 19.64
N PHE A 4 -1.69 3.49 18.92
CA PHE A 4 -1.66 3.49 17.46
C PHE A 4 -2.87 2.74 16.90
N TYR A 5 -3.32 3.14 15.72
CA TYR A 5 -4.41 2.46 15.04
C TYR A 5 -3.89 1.30 14.19
N THR A 6 -4.72 0.28 14.03
CA THR A 6 -4.45 -0.80 13.07
C THR A 6 -5.36 -0.70 11.84
N ASN A 7 -6.60 -0.22 12.00
CA ASN A 7 -7.52 0.02 10.87
C ASN A 7 -8.53 1.11 11.24
N ILE A 8 -8.77 2.03 10.32
CA ILE A 8 -9.76 3.11 10.48
C ILE A 8 -10.57 3.23 9.20
N GLN A 9 -11.89 3.11 9.31
CA GLN A 9 -12.77 3.24 8.16
C GLN A 9 -13.93 4.19 8.48
N LEU A 10 -14.38 4.91 7.46
CA LEU A 10 -15.61 5.72 7.55
C LEU A 10 -16.76 4.95 6.89
N ALA A 11 -17.68 4.47 7.70
CA ALA A 11 -18.86 3.74 7.27
C ALA A 11 -20.11 4.63 7.41
N GLY A 12 -20.53 5.22 6.29
CA GLY A 12 -21.54 6.30 6.33
C GLY A 12 -20.99 7.54 7.05
N ASP A 13 -21.52 7.84 8.23
CA ASP A 13 -21.11 8.96 9.08
C ASP A 13 -20.33 8.51 10.34
N THR A 14 -20.07 7.21 10.45
CA THR A 14 -19.43 6.60 11.62
C THR A 14 -18.02 6.13 11.31
N ILE A 15 -17.08 6.52 12.14
CA ILE A 15 -15.73 5.96 12.15
C ILE A 15 -15.78 4.59 12.85
N LEU A 16 -15.22 3.60 12.20
CA LEU A 16 -14.92 2.28 12.72
C LEU A 16 -13.42 2.24 13.03
N TYR A 17 -13.07 2.19 14.31
CA TYR A 17 -11.70 2.23 14.78
C TYR A 17 -11.25 0.89 15.34
N ARG A 18 -10.10 0.41 14.90
CA ARG A 18 -9.31 -0.63 15.57
C ARG A 18 -7.89 -0.14 15.80
N GLY A 19 -7.31 -0.53 16.91
CA GLY A 19 -5.95 -0.14 17.26
C GLY A 19 -5.49 -0.76 18.55
N ILE A 20 -4.32 -0.34 18.99
CA ILE A 20 -3.70 -0.77 20.24
C ILE A 20 -3.56 0.45 21.15
N LYS A 21 -3.97 0.28 22.41
CA LYS A 21 -3.82 1.30 23.43
C LYS A 21 -3.18 0.68 24.68
N HIS A 22 -1.97 1.14 25.00
CA HIS A 22 -1.19 0.64 26.15
C HIS A 22 -0.93 -0.87 26.12
N GLY A 23 -0.75 -1.44 24.91
CA GLY A 23 -0.52 -2.87 24.70
C GLY A 23 -1.78 -3.72 24.57
N GLU A 24 -2.96 -3.14 24.75
CA GLU A 24 -4.23 -3.85 24.65
C GLU A 24 -4.98 -3.49 23.38
N PRO A 25 -5.58 -4.46 22.67
CA PRO A 25 -6.40 -4.18 21.50
C PRO A 25 -7.67 -3.42 21.90
N VAL A 26 -7.98 -2.37 21.14
CA VAL A 26 -9.18 -1.56 21.33
C VAL A 26 -9.97 -1.45 20.04
N GLN A 27 -11.29 -1.49 20.16
CA GLN A 27 -12.21 -1.39 19.04
C GLN A 27 -13.44 -0.57 19.48
N PHE A 28 -13.78 0.48 18.70
CA PHE A 28 -14.94 1.31 18.98
C PHE A 28 -15.51 1.97 17.72
N ARG A 29 -16.72 2.50 17.87
CA ARG A 29 -17.41 3.32 16.87
C ARG A 29 -17.59 4.72 17.40
N CYS A 30 -17.34 5.74 16.58
CA CYS A 30 -17.65 7.12 16.95
C CYS A 30 -18.15 7.92 15.75
N ASN A 31 -18.97 8.93 16.02
CA ASN A 31 -19.40 9.87 15.00
C ASN A 31 -18.25 10.82 14.64
N PHE A 32 -18.24 11.25 13.39
CA PHE A 32 -17.24 12.19 12.89
C PHE A 32 -17.90 13.39 12.21
N SER A 33 -17.43 14.57 12.61
CA SER A 33 -17.85 15.86 12.05
C SER A 33 -16.70 16.40 11.19
N PRO A 34 -16.75 16.25 9.84
CA PRO A 34 -15.71 16.75 8.96
C PRO A 34 -15.73 18.28 8.85
N THR A 35 -14.57 18.85 8.55
CA THR A 35 -14.39 20.28 8.33
C THR A 35 -14.03 20.54 6.87
N LEU A 36 -14.74 21.49 6.26
CA LEU A 36 -14.43 22.10 4.96
C LEU A 36 -14.19 23.58 5.16
N TYR A 37 -13.78 24.28 4.12
CA TYR A 37 -13.42 25.70 4.19
C TYR A 37 -14.00 26.45 3.00
N VAL A 38 -14.45 27.68 3.25
CA VAL A 38 -14.94 28.60 2.22
C VAL A 38 -14.18 29.93 2.27
N LEU A 39 -14.07 30.61 1.16
CA LEU A 39 -13.39 31.92 1.08
C LEU A 39 -14.00 32.91 2.08
N SER A 40 -13.16 33.70 2.74
CA SER A 40 -13.52 34.72 3.71
C SER A 40 -12.90 36.06 3.36
N ASN A 41 -13.68 37.13 3.58
CA ASN A 41 -13.17 38.51 3.48
C ASN A 41 -12.56 38.99 4.82
N LYS A 42 -12.65 38.18 5.88
CA LYS A 42 -12.06 38.48 7.18
C LYS A 42 -10.68 37.87 7.28
N GLU A 43 -9.87 38.42 8.15
CA GLU A 43 -8.60 37.77 8.51
C GLU A 43 -8.89 36.48 9.29
N GLU A 44 -8.32 35.37 8.82
CA GLU A 44 -8.55 34.02 9.35
C GLU A 44 -7.21 33.31 9.56
N GLU A 45 -7.22 32.30 10.42
CA GLU A 45 -6.04 31.48 10.70
C GLU A 45 -5.61 30.64 9.48
N PHE A 46 -6.61 30.16 8.72
CA PHE A 46 -6.39 29.30 7.56
C PHE A 46 -6.39 30.09 6.27
N LYS A 47 -5.53 29.67 5.34
CA LYS A 47 -5.38 30.31 4.02
C LYS A 47 -5.38 29.27 2.90
N THR A 48 -5.75 29.70 1.70
CA THR A 48 -5.55 28.92 0.47
C THR A 48 -4.08 28.89 0.07
N LEU A 49 -3.71 28.05 -0.89
CA LEU A 49 -2.37 28.07 -1.51
C LEU A 49 -1.99 29.44 -2.12
N SER A 50 -2.99 30.21 -2.55
CA SER A 50 -2.79 31.57 -3.07
C SER A 50 -2.81 32.68 -1.98
N GLY A 51 -2.86 32.29 -0.71
CA GLY A 51 -2.83 33.20 0.44
C GLY A 51 -4.17 33.88 0.79
N LYS A 52 -5.29 33.53 0.14
CA LYS A 52 -6.63 34.02 0.47
C LYS A 52 -7.11 33.44 1.79
N ASN A 53 -7.80 34.20 2.61
CA ASN A 53 -8.37 33.74 3.86
C ASN A 53 -9.55 32.80 3.63
N VAL A 54 -9.69 31.77 4.50
CA VAL A 54 -10.80 30.83 4.47
C VAL A 54 -11.33 30.56 5.88
N THR A 55 -12.65 30.53 6.00
CA THR A 55 -13.36 30.21 7.24
C THR A 55 -13.64 28.71 7.31
N PRO A 56 -13.32 28.00 8.43
CA PRO A 56 -13.69 26.61 8.64
C PRO A 56 -15.19 26.45 8.84
N MET A 57 -15.78 25.45 8.20
CA MET A 57 -17.16 25.01 8.35
C MET A 57 -17.17 23.54 8.78
N THR A 58 -17.61 23.28 10.01
CA THR A 58 -17.74 21.92 10.52
C THR A 58 -19.16 21.39 10.27
N PHE A 59 -19.24 20.23 9.68
CA PHE A 59 -20.50 19.56 9.35
C PHE A 59 -20.81 18.50 10.38
N GLU A 60 -22.09 18.35 10.73
CA GLU A 60 -22.54 17.35 11.68
C GLU A 60 -22.22 15.91 11.21
N THR A 61 -22.30 15.69 9.89
CA THR A 61 -22.07 14.36 9.29
C THR A 61 -21.26 14.45 7.99
N ALA A 62 -20.61 13.35 7.64
CA ALA A 62 -19.89 13.21 6.38
C ALA A 62 -20.84 13.32 5.16
N LYS A 63 -22.08 12.88 5.32
CA LYS A 63 -23.11 13.02 4.27
C LYS A 63 -23.42 14.48 4.01
N LYS A 64 -23.70 15.29 5.04
CA LYS A 64 -23.97 16.73 4.90
C LYS A 64 -22.80 17.48 4.27
N ALA A 65 -21.56 17.12 4.61
CA ALA A 65 -20.38 17.71 4.00
C ALA A 65 -20.27 17.38 2.49
N ARG A 66 -20.54 16.13 2.08
CA ARG A 66 -20.55 15.74 0.66
C ARG A 66 -21.68 16.44 -0.12
N GLU A 67 -22.88 16.53 0.48
CA GLU A 67 -24.01 17.26 -0.10
C GLU A 67 -23.66 18.75 -0.32
N PHE A 68 -22.97 19.37 0.64
CA PHE A 68 -22.49 20.74 0.50
C PHE A 68 -21.48 20.89 -0.63
N ILE A 69 -20.49 19.99 -0.75
CA ILE A 69 -19.56 20.00 -1.88
C ILE A 69 -20.32 19.91 -3.22
N GLN A 70 -21.25 18.96 -3.34
CA GLN A 70 -22.03 18.74 -4.57
C GLN A 70 -22.93 19.95 -4.90
N GLN A 71 -23.51 20.60 -3.90
CA GLN A 71 -24.37 21.77 -4.08
C GLN A 71 -23.63 22.96 -4.71
N TYR A 72 -22.35 23.11 -4.38
CA TYR A 72 -21.52 24.23 -4.83
C TYR A 72 -20.51 23.85 -5.92
N ASP A 73 -20.52 22.61 -6.39
CA ASP A 73 -19.68 22.18 -7.50
C ASP A 73 -20.05 22.91 -8.79
N GLY A 74 -19.08 23.56 -9.42
CA GLY A 74 -19.27 24.34 -10.65
C GLY A 74 -19.95 25.71 -10.45
N VAL A 75 -20.25 26.12 -9.23
CA VAL A 75 -20.80 27.45 -8.96
C VAL A 75 -19.70 28.52 -9.12
N GLU A 76 -19.86 29.42 -10.09
CA GLU A 76 -18.88 30.48 -10.39
C GLU A 76 -18.66 31.38 -9.16
N GLY A 77 -17.40 31.60 -8.81
CA GLY A 77 -17.01 32.45 -7.68
C GLY A 77 -17.17 31.81 -6.29
N PHE A 78 -17.62 30.57 -6.18
CA PHE A 78 -17.72 29.88 -4.92
C PHE A 78 -16.87 28.57 -4.95
N GLU A 79 -15.86 28.49 -4.11
CA GLU A 79 -14.98 27.36 -4.01
C GLU A 79 -15.04 26.73 -2.62
N VAL A 80 -15.25 25.42 -2.56
CA VAL A 80 -15.21 24.63 -1.33
C VAL A 80 -13.84 23.97 -1.23
N HIS A 81 -13.07 24.36 -0.24
CA HIS A 81 -11.74 23.86 0.03
C HIS A 81 -11.74 22.79 1.12
N GLY A 82 -10.70 21.99 1.18
CA GLY A 82 -10.49 20.99 2.21
C GLY A 82 -10.35 19.56 1.67
N TYR A 83 -9.99 18.63 2.53
CA TYR A 83 -9.70 17.26 2.12
C TYR A 83 -10.96 16.38 2.19
N GLU A 84 -11.48 15.97 1.05
CA GLU A 84 -12.76 15.28 0.91
C GLU A 84 -12.73 13.81 1.42
N ARG A 85 -11.54 13.26 1.62
CA ARG A 85 -11.38 11.93 2.20
C ARG A 85 -11.39 12.02 3.72
N PHE A 86 -12.57 12.13 4.28
CA PHE A 86 -12.80 12.48 5.67
C PHE A 86 -12.20 11.52 6.71
N VAL A 87 -11.94 10.25 6.36
CA VAL A 87 -11.23 9.32 7.24
C VAL A 87 -9.84 9.85 7.62
N TYR A 88 -9.12 10.47 6.68
CA TYR A 88 -7.78 11.02 6.96
C TYR A 88 -7.82 12.33 7.72
N GLN A 89 -8.91 13.10 7.61
CA GLN A 89 -9.13 14.24 8.52
C GLN A 89 -9.22 13.75 9.96
N TRP A 90 -9.96 12.64 10.20
CA TRP A 90 -10.07 12.03 11.51
C TRP A 90 -8.74 11.51 12.02
N ILE A 91 -8.00 10.75 11.20
CA ILE A 91 -6.68 10.22 11.55
C ILE A 91 -5.73 11.37 11.93
N ARG A 92 -5.67 12.43 11.11
CA ARG A 92 -4.82 13.59 11.38
C ARG A 92 -5.19 14.30 12.69
N ARG A 93 -6.46 14.39 13.01
CA ARG A 93 -6.94 15.02 14.25
C ARG A 93 -6.56 14.22 15.50
N GLU A 94 -6.75 12.90 15.46
CA GLU A 94 -6.47 12.02 16.60
C GLU A 94 -4.98 11.70 16.76
N PHE A 95 -4.23 11.69 15.64
CA PHE A 95 -2.81 11.41 15.61
C PHE A 95 -2.03 12.58 14.98
N PRO A 96 -1.95 13.74 15.65
CA PRO A 96 -1.29 14.93 15.08
C PRO A 96 0.22 14.80 14.95
N GLY A 97 0.90 14.07 15.85
CA GLY A 97 2.34 13.84 15.87
C GLY A 97 2.78 12.60 15.11
N GLU A 98 4.02 12.21 15.32
CA GLU A 98 4.57 10.91 14.90
C GLU A 98 3.85 9.79 15.66
N ILE A 99 3.63 8.66 14.97
CA ILE A 99 2.93 7.51 15.54
C ILE A 99 3.99 6.48 15.95
N ASP A 100 4.20 6.37 17.27
CA ASP A 100 5.05 5.34 17.85
C ASP A 100 4.27 4.02 17.94
N TYR A 101 4.67 3.03 17.17
CA TYR A 101 4.01 1.74 17.09
C TYR A 101 4.96 0.59 17.43
N ASN A 102 4.38 -0.54 17.82
CA ASN A 102 5.10 -1.77 18.05
C ASN A 102 4.42 -2.93 17.31
N ILE A 103 5.06 -3.39 16.24
CA ILE A 103 4.55 -4.47 15.40
C ILE A 103 4.27 -5.76 16.19
N ASN A 104 5.02 -6.03 17.26
CA ASN A 104 4.82 -7.21 18.11
C ASN A 104 3.53 -7.17 18.94
N GLN A 105 2.80 -6.06 18.93
CA GLN A 105 1.49 -5.93 19.57
C GLN A 105 0.33 -6.14 18.58
N MET A 106 0.62 -6.25 17.28
CA MET A 106 -0.37 -6.50 16.24
C MET A 106 -0.57 -8.01 16.05
N LYS A 107 -1.75 -8.41 15.61
CA LYS A 107 -2.01 -9.75 15.11
C LYS A 107 -1.81 -9.77 13.59
N ILE A 108 -0.76 -10.44 13.13
CA ILE A 108 -0.41 -10.55 11.71
C ILE A 108 -0.47 -12.01 11.33
N PHE A 109 -1.41 -12.37 10.46
CA PHE A 109 -1.62 -13.75 10.04
C PHE A 109 -1.22 -13.95 8.58
N ALA A 110 -0.34 -14.90 8.34
CA ALA A 110 -0.17 -15.50 7.02
C ALA A 110 -1.18 -16.63 6.87
N LEU A 111 -1.92 -16.65 5.77
CA LEU A 111 -2.99 -17.60 5.48
C LEU A 111 -2.77 -18.23 4.13
N ASP A 112 -3.09 -19.52 4.04
CA ASP A 112 -3.16 -20.29 2.81
C ASP A 112 -4.28 -21.33 2.92
N ILE A 113 -4.97 -21.63 1.79
CA ILE A 113 -6.03 -22.62 1.72
C ILE A 113 -5.75 -23.63 0.63
N GLU A 114 -6.23 -24.86 0.86
CA GLU A 114 -6.23 -25.88 -0.16
C GLU A 114 -7.65 -26.38 -0.44
N VAL A 115 -7.95 -26.51 -1.72
CA VAL A 115 -9.30 -26.79 -2.23
C VAL A 115 -9.27 -28.03 -3.10
N GLN A 116 -10.37 -28.79 -3.12
CA GLN A 116 -10.55 -29.89 -4.07
C GLN A 116 -10.36 -29.42 -5.51
N SER A 117 -9.73 -30.27 -6.31
CA SER A 117 -9.45 -30.01 -7.73
C SER A 117 -9.97 -31.17 -8.56
N GLU A 118 -11.26 -31.15 -8.88
CA GLU A 118 -11.88 -32.23 -9.67
C GLU A 118 -11.62 -32.10 -11.18
N ASN A 119 -11.72 -30.86 -11.71
CA ASN A 119 -11.66 -30.59 -13.14
C ASN A 119 -10.60 -29.53 -13.48
N GLY A 120 -9.46 -29.51 -12.79
CA GLY A 120 -8.41 -28.52 -12.95
C GLY A 120 -8.42 -27.47 -11.83
N PHE A 121 -7.89 -26.28 -12.09
CA PHE A 121 -7.79 -25.24 -11.06
C PHE A 121 -9.19 -24.75 -10.63
N PRO A 122 -9.50 -24.71 -9.31
CA PRO A 122 -10.82 -24.37 -8.80
C PRO A 122 -11.27 -22.97 -9.23
N ASN A 123 -12.54 -22.85 -9.61
CA ASN A 123 -13.12 -21.57 -10.00
C ASN A 123 -13.48 -20.74 -8.75
N VAL A 124 -12.75 -19.64 -8.56
CA VAL A 124 -12.98 -18.73 -7.42
C VAL A 124 -14.36 -18.09 -7.48
N ASP A 125 -14.88 -17.80 -8.69
CA ASP A 125 -16.18 -17.12 -8.85
C ASP A 125 -17.35 -18.01 -8.42
N GLU A 126 -17.23 -19.30 -8.63
CA GLU A 126 -18.25 -20.28 -8.25
C GLU A 126 -18.04 -20.82 -6.84
N ALA A 127 -16.79 -20.97 -6.40
CA ALA A 127 -16.37 -21.62 -5.16
C ALA A 127 -17.15 -22.93 -4.92
N ALA A 128 -17.18 -23.77 -5.96
CA ALA A 128 -18.02 -24.96 -5.98
C ALA A 128 -17.39 -26.12 -5.21
N GLU A 129 -16.08 -26.26 -5.29
CA GLU A 129 -15.31 -27.33 -4.68
C GLU A 129 -15.11 -27.11 -3.19
N GLU A 130 -15.00 -28.21 -2.44
CA GLU A 130 -14.81 -28.18 -0.99
C GLU A 130 -13.41 -27.69 -0.59
N MET A 131 -13.34 -26.90 0.46
CA MET A 131 -12.07 -26.57 1.09
C MET A 131 -11.59 -27.77 1.91
N LEU A 132 -10.38 -28.20 1.61
CA LEU A 132 -9.74 -29.37 2.26
C LEU A 132 -8.97 -28.97 3.51
N SER A 133 -8.31 -27.83 3.47
CA SER A 133 -7.57 -27.28 4.59
C SER A 133 -7.55 -25.75 4.59
N ILE A 134 -7.35 -25.21 5.78
CA ILE A 134 -7.03 -23.80 6.04
C ILE A 134 -5.82 -23.81 6.96
N THR A 135 -4.75 -23.11 6.61
CA THR A 135 -3.61 -22.96 7.50
C THR A 135 -3.32 -21.48 7.74
N ILE A 136 -3.11 -21.15 9.01
CA ILE A 136 -2.73 -19.82 9.46
C ILE A 136 -1.43 -19.91 10.26
N LYS A 137 -0.50 -18.99 9.98
CA LYS A 137 0.65 -18.72 10.84
C LYS A 137 0.51 -17.33 11.45
N ASP A 138 0.51 -17.25 12.77
CA ASP A 138 0.71 -15.98 13.48
C ASP A 138 2.18 -15.59 13.37
N MET A 139 2.46 -14.58 12.56
CA MET A 139 3.82 -14.17 12.23
C MET A 139 4.55 -13.49 13.40
N VAL A 140 3.82 -13.02 14.41
CA VAL A 140 4.38 -12.42 15.62
C VAL A 140 4.72 -13.48 16.66
N THR A 141 3.76 -14.34 17.00
CA THR A 141 3.97 -15.39 18.00
C THR A 141 4.60 -16.65 17.44
N LYS A 142 4.73 -16.74 16.10
CA LYS A 142 5.25 -17.90 15.34
C LYS A 142 4.46 -19.19 15.53
N LYS A 143 3.23 -19.12 16.01
CA LYS A 143 2.31 -20.25 16.17
C LYS A 143 1.59 -20.59 14.87
N TYR A 144 1.37 -21.88 14.64
CA TYR A 144 0.60 -22.36 13.50
C TYR A 144 -0.73 -22.93 13.96
N TYR A 145 -1.74 -22.72 13.15
CA TYR A 145 -3.10 -23.24 13.30
C TYR A 145 -3.52 -23.84 11.97
N SER A 146 -3.90 -25.11 11.97
CA SER A 146 -4.28 -25.81 10.74
C SER A 146 -5.61 -26.54 10.92
N TRP A 147 -6.55 -26.28 10.04
CA TRP A 147 -7.85 -26.95 9.94
C TRP A 147 -7.79 -27.93 8.77
N ALA A 148 -8.26 -29.16 8.98
CA ALA A 148 -8.22 -30.21 7.98
C ALA A 148 -9.49 -31.06 7.99
N THR A 149 -9.90 -31.55 6.81
CA THR A 149 -11.06 -32.44 6.65
C THR A 149 -10.75 -33.93 6.81
N ARG A 150 -9.49 -34.28 7.11
CA ARG A 150 -9.04 -35.65 7.37
C ARG A 150 -7.92 -35.65 8.40
N GLU A 151 -7.70 -36.79 9.05
CA GLU A 151 -6.61 -36.95 10.00
C GLU A 151 -5.23 -36.84 9.33
N PHE A 152 -4.31 -36.19 10.01
CA PHE A 152 -2.89 -36.14 9.71
C PHE A 152 -2.09 -36.00 11.00
N THR A 153 -0.80 -36.27 10.95
CA THR A 153 0.10 -36.06 12.09
C THR A 153 0.66 -34.63 11.99
N PRO A 154 0.22 -33.65 12.84
CA PRO A 154 0.73 -32.31 12.75
C PRO A 154 2.22 -32.23 13.10
N PRO A 155 3.01 -31.46 12.37
CA PRO A 155 4.38 -31.14 12.75
C PRO A 155 4.45 -30.46 14.13
N GLU A 156 5.63 -30.52 14.76
CA GLU A 156 5.86 -29.86 16.05
C GLU A 156 5.54 -28.35 15.96
N GLY A 157 4.79 -27.83 16.92
CA GLY A 157 4.38 -26.42 16.98
C GLY A 157 3.13 -26.08 16.19
N VAL A 158 2.50 -27.04 15.51
CA VAL A 158 1.25 -26.84 14.78
C VAL A 158 0.06 -27.31 15.65
N GLU A 159 -0.85 -26.41 15.96
CA GLU A 159 -2.14 -26.71 16.55
C GLU A 159 -3.13 -27.11 15.46
N ALA A 160 -3.52 -28.37 15.42
CA ALA A 160 -4.36 -28.93 14.37
C ALA A 160 -5.79 -29.17 14.86
N PHE A 161 -6.76 -28.80 14.01
CA PHE A 161 -8.19 -29.01 14.21
C PHE A 161 -8.71 -29.90 13.08
N ILE A 162 -9.13 -31.12 13.41
CA ILE A 162 -9.49 -32.16 12.43
C ILE A 162 -11.00 -32.38 12.46
N PHE A 163 -11.61 -32.39 11.29
CA PHE A 163 -13.06 -32.56 11.09
C PHE A 163 -13.33 -33.59 9.99
N TRP A 164 -14.53 -34.13 10.00
CA TRP A 164 -14.97 -35.08 8.97
C TRP A 164 -15.76 -34.44 7.85
N THR A 165 -16.20 -33.20 8.05
CA THR A 165 -16.95 -32.44 7.06
C THR A 165 -16.43 -31.02 6.97
N GLU A 166 -16.46 -30.44 5.77
CA GLU A 166 -16.14 -29.03 5.55
C GLU A 166 -17.02 -28.11 6.40
N ASN A 167 -18.32 -28.46 6.55
CA ASN A 167 -19.25 -27.64 7.33
C ASN A 167 -18.80 -27.47 8.79
N GLU A 168 -18.38 -28.58 9.45
CA GLU A 168 -17.84 -28.53 10.82
C GLU A 168 -16.54 -27.75 10.88
N MET A 169 -15.65 -27.95 9.91
CA MET A 169 -14.39 -27.24 9.79
C MET A 169 -14.60 -25.72 9.68
N LEU A 170 -15.48 -25.28 8.78
CA LEU A 170 -15.78 -23.87 8.57
C LEU A 170 -16.45 -23.23 9.79
N ASN A 171 -17.37 -23.92 10.46
CA ASN A 171 -17.99 -23.42 11.68
C ASN A 171 -16.97 -23.22 12.81
N HIS A 172 -16.07 -24.20 13.01
CA HIS A 172 -15.01 -24.08 14.00
C HIS A 172 -14.04 -22.95 13.64
N PHE A 173 -13.61 -22.88 12.37
CA PHE A 173 -12.74 -21.81 11.85
C PHE A 173 -13.32 -20.44 12.14
N LEU A 174 -14.59 -20.19 11.80
CA LEU A 174 -15.24 -18.90 12.04
C LEU A 174 -15.38 -18.58 13.54
N GLY A 175 -15.62 -19.56 14.37
CA GLY A 175 -15.64 -19.41 15.82
C GLY A 175 -14.29 -19.00 16.40
N TRP A 176 -13.21 -19.63 15.92
CA TRP A 176 -11.84 -19.29 16.27
C TRP A 176 -11.45 -17.92 15.72
N TRP A 177 -11.80 -17.64 14.46
CA TRP A 177 -11.53 -16.36 13.79
C TRP A 177 -12.13 -15.16 14.51
N ALA A 178 -13.37 -15.28 14.97
CA ALA A 178 -14.05 -14.23 15.73
C ALA A 178 -13.32 -13.84 17.03
N GLN A 179 -12.64 -14.81 17.66
CA GLN A 179 -11.85 -14.59 18.88
C GLN A 179 -10.42 -14.12 18.57
N ASN A 180 -9.92 -14.41 17.37
CA ASN A 180 -8.55 -14.16 16.95
C ASN A 180 -8.45 -13.24 15.76
N THR A 181 -9.45 -12.41 15.49
CA THR A 181 -9.47 -11.51 14.32
C THR A 181 -8.14 -10.77 14.15
N PRO A 182 -7.45 -10.91 13.00
CA PRO A 182 -6.17 -10.26 12.76
C PRO A 182 -6.33 -8.74 12.52
N ASP A 183 -5.23 -8.02 12.69
CA ASP A 183 -5.08 -6.64 12.24
C ASP A 183 -4.63 -6.60 10.79
N ILE A 184 -3.76 -7.54 10.42
CA ILE A 184 -3.23 -7.72 9.07
C ILE A 184 -3.36 -9.20 8.68
N LEU A 185 -3.93 -9.43 7.50
CA LEU A 185 -3.95 -10.71 6.82
C LEU A 185 -3.01 -10.65 5.62
N THR A 186 -2.12 -11.61 5.51
CA THR A 186 -1.17 -11.71 4.40
C THR A 186 -1.09 -13.15 3.88
N GLY A 187 -0.42 -13.34 2.76
CA GLY A 187 -0.22 -14.60 2.07
C GLY A 187 0.18 -14.35 0.63
N TRP A 188 0.25 -15.37 -0.19
CA TRP A 188 0.67 -15.25 -1.58
C TRP A 188 -0.50 -15.25 -2.54
N ASN A 189 -0.83 -14.08 -3.13
CA ASN A 189 -1.98 -13.88 -4.03
C ASN A 189 -3.35 -14.06 -3.34
N ILE A 190 -3.42 -13.84 -2.04
CA ILE A 190 -4.62 -14.05 -1.23
C ILE A 190 -5.77 -13.11 -1.61
N ASN A 191 -5.46 -11.92 -2.14
CA ASN A 191 -6.47 -10.96 -2.58
C ASN A 191 -7.34 -11.46 -3.73
N LEU A 192 -6.80 -12.33 -4.58
CA LEU A 192 -7.49 -12.81 -5.78
C LEU A 192 -7.90 -14.28 -5.70
N TYR A 193 -7.39 -15.03 -4.70
CA TYR A 193 -7.71 -16.45 -4.56
C TYR A 193 -8.26 -16.78 -3.17
N ASP A 194 -7.44 -16.82 -2.14
CA ASP A 194 -7.82 -17.38 -0.84
C ASP A 194 -8.96 -16.61 -0.17
N VAL A 195 -8.86 -15.31 -0.05
CA VAL A 195 -9.87 -14.48 0.61
C VAL A 195 -11.21 -14.50 -0.14
N PRO A 196 -11.26 -14.30 -1.47
CA PRO A 196 -12.49 -14.47 -2.22
C PRO A 196 -13.07 -15.88 -2.14
N TYR A 197 -12.22 -16.91 -2.19
CA TYR A 197 -12.68 -18.29 -2.09
C TYR A 197 -13.31 -18.58 -0.73
N ILE A 198 -12.63 -18.24 0.36
CA ILE A 198 -13.17 -18.38 1.73
C ILE A 198 -14.51 -17.65 1.85
N ALA A 199 -14.57 -16.39 1.44
CA ALA A 199 -15.78 -15.59 1.58
C ALA A 199 -16.97 -16.20 0.81
N ARG A 200 -16.75 -16.59 -0.45
CA ARG A 200 -17.81 -17.21 -1.29
C ARG A 200 -18.16 -18.61 -0.81
N ARG A 201 -17.17 -19.41 -0.41
CA ARG A 201 -17.44 -20.77 0.08
C ARG A 201 -18.21 -20.75 1.40
N VAL A 202 -17.81 -19.89 2.34
CA VAL A 202 -18.56 -19.69 3.59
C VAL A 202 -19.99 -19.22 3.28
N ASN A 203 -20.17 -18.28 2.34
CA ASN A 203 -21.49 -17.84 1.93
C ASN A 203 -22.33 -18.97 1.35
N ARG A 204 -21.72 -19.84 0.54
CA ARG A 204 -22.39 -20.99 -0.11
C ARG A 204 -22.80 -22.08 0.88
N VAL A 205 -21.91 -22.40 1.82
CA VAL A 205 -22.10 -23.53 2.76
C VAL A 205 -22.89 -23.10 4.00
N LEU A 206 -22.60 -21.93 4.56
CA LEU A 206 -23.16 -21.46 5.83
C LEU A 206 -24.09 -20.25 5.68
N GLY A 207 -24.02 -19.52 4.58
CA GLY A 207 -24.85 -18.36 4.28
C GLY A 207 -24.19 -17.01 4.59
N GLU A 208 -24.81 -15.94 4.07
CA GLU A 208 -24.27 -14.57 4.06
C GLU A 208 -23.95 -14.02 5.45
N LYS A 209 -24.74 -14.37 6.46
CA LYS A 209 -24.50 -13.93 7.85
C LYS A 209 -23.13 -14.39 8.34
N TRP A 210 -22.77 -15.63 8.03
CA TRP A 210 -21.50 -16.21 8.43
C TRP A 210 -20.33 -15.64 7.61
N MET A 211 -20.53 -15.41 6.32
CA MET A 211 -19.54 -14.73 5.48
C MET A 211 -19.25 -13.32 6.02
N LYS A 212 -20.26 -12.57 6.42
CA LYS A 212 -20.07 -11.24 7.03
C LYS A 212 -19.36 -11.29 8.38
N SER A 213 -19.38 -12.43 9.09
CA SER A 213 -18.66 -12.59 10.38
C SER A 213 -17.14 -12.73 10.21
N LEU A 214 -16.62 -12.85 8.99
CA LEU A 214 -15.20 -12.66 8.71
C LEU A 214 -14.71 -11.26 9.11
N SER A 215 -15.61 -10.28 9.11
CA SER A 215 -15.31 -8.92 9.55
C SER A 215 -15.70 -8.71 11.00
N PRO A 216 -14.83 -8.09 11.85
CA PRO A 216 -15.19 -7.71 13.22
C PRO A 216 -16.31 -6.69 13.28
N TRP A 217 -16.64 -6.06 12.16
CA TRP A 217 -17.75 -5.11 12.03
C TRP A 217 -18.99 -5.70 11.36
N GLY A 218 -18.94 -6.99 10.96
CA GLY A 218 -20.01 -7.64 10.20
C GLY A 218 -20.16 -7.07 8.77
N ARG A 219 -19.07 -6.60 8.18
CA ARG A 219 -19.05 -5.95 6.85
C ARG A 219 -17.95 -6.56 5.99
N ALA A 220 -18.29 -7.52 5.20
CA ALA A 220 -17.45 -8.07 4.14
C ALA A 220 -18.17 -7.86 2.80
N ASN A 221 -17.54 -7.14 1.88
CA ASN A 221 -18.15 -6.76 0.62
C ASN A 221 -17.23 -7.14 -0.54
N GLU A 222 -17.81 -7.70 -1.58
CA GLU A 222 -17.14 -7.96 -2.83
C GLU A 222 -16.91 -6.66 -3.60
N ARG A 223 -15.76 -6.53 -4.25
CA ARG A 223 -15.45 -5.44 -5.18
C ARG A 223 -14.80 -5.94 -6.45
N GLU A 224 -15.13 -5.30 -7.55
CA GLU A 224 -14.49 -5.57 -8.84
C GLU A 224 -13.09 -4.97 -8.89
N VAL A 225 -12.14 -5.75 -9.40
CA VAL A 225 -10.76 -5.31 -9.65
C VAL A 225 -10.35 -5.74 -11.06
N TYR A 226 -9.56 -4.91 -11.72
CA TYR A 226 -9.04 -5.21 -13.06
C TYR A 226 -7.55 -5.51 -13.00
N VAL A 227 -7.18 -6.74 -13.34
CA VAL A 227 -5.79 -7.19 -13.41
C VAL A 227 -5.45 -7.53 -14.85
N GLN A 228 -4.49 -6.84 -15.43
CA GLN A 228 -4.09 -6.99 -16.84
C GLN A 228 -5.28 -6.95 -17.83
N GLY A 229 -6.25 -6.06 -17.56
CA GLY A 229 -7.45 -5.90 -18.39
C GLY A 229 -8.53 -6.96 -18.18
N ARG A 230 -8.32 -7.94 -17.30
CA ARG A 230 -9.30 -8.95 -16.95
C ARG A 230 -10.02 -8.55 -15.65
N LYS A 231 -11.34 -8.73 -15.64
CA LYS A 231 -12.17 -8.53 -14.47
C LYS A 231 -11.94 -9.67 -13.48
N ASN A 232 -11.69 -9.32 -12.24
CA ASN A 232 -11.57 -10.22 -11.09
C ASN A 232 -12.37 -9.63 -9.92
N TYR A 233 -12.48 -10.39 -8.84
CA TYR A 233 -13.18 -9.97 -7.65
C TYR A 233 -12.26 -10.12 -6.43
N ALA A 234 -12.25 -9.11 -5.60
CA ALA A 234 -11.61 -9.11 -4.30
C ALA A 234 -12.64 -8.82 -3.21
N TYR A 235 -12.30 -9.02 -1.95
CA TYR A 235 -13.17 -8.72 -0.82
C TYR A 235 -12.56 -7.68 0.10
N ASP A 236 -13.36 -6.67 0.45
CA ASP A 236 -13.03 -5.72 1.51
C ASP A 236 -13.63 -6.22 2.83
N ILE A 237 -12.80 -6.72 3.72
CA ILE A 237 -13.21 -7.18 5.05
C ILE A 237 -12.98 -6.04 6.03
N SER A 238 -14.04 -5.29 6.35
CA SER A 238 -13.91 -4.11 7.20
C SER A 238 -13.27 -4.44 8.55
N GLY A 239 -12.23 -3.69 8.91
CA GLY A 239 -11.48 -3.84 10.16
C GLY A 239 -10.25 -4.72 10.06
N ILE A 240 -9.99 -5.36 8.93
CA ILE A 240 -8.79 -6.16 8.65
C ILE A 240 -8.08 -5.52 7.45
N ASN A 241 -6.77 -5.38 7.50
CA ASN A 241 -5.99 -4.96 6.33
C ASN A 241 -5.47 -6.21 5.61
N ILE A 242 -5.78 -6.31 4.33
CA ILE A 242 -5.28 -7.39 3.49
C ILE A 242 -4.02 -6.88 2.77
N LEU A 243 -2.86 -7.26 3.29
CA LEU A 243 -1.57 -6.95 2.69
C LEU A 243 -1.02 -8.18 1.97
N ASP A 244 -1.44 -8.36 0.73
CA ASP A 244 -1.00 -9.47 -0.11
C ASP A 244 0.52 -9.40 -0.33
N TYR A 245 1.24 -10.43 0.09
CA TYR A 245 2.70 -10.46 0.03
C TYR A 245 3.23 -10.49 -1.41
N PHE A 246 2.48 -11.10 -2.33
CA PHE A 246 2.77 -11.06 -3.76
C PHE A 246 2.75 -9.62 -4.30
N ASP A 247 1.74 -8.83 -3.93
CA ASP A 247 1.62 -7.44 -4.37
C ASP A 247 2.70 -6.56 -3.71
N LEU A 248 3.02 -6.78 -2.44
CA LEU A 248 4.13 -6.10 -1.76
C LEU A 248 5.46 -6.41 -2.42
N TYR A 249 5.72 -7.70 -2.71
CA TYR A 249 6.95 -8.12 -3.39
C TYR A 249 7.09 -7.42 -4.74
N ARG A 250 6.06 -7.45 -5.57
CA ARG A 250 6.08 -6.78 -6.89
C ARG A 250 6.24 -5.28 -6.80
N LYS A 251 5.71 -4.65 -5.77
CA LYS A 251 5.75 -3.20 -5.61
C LYS A 251 7.09 -2.70 -5.10
N PHE A 252 7.71 -3.40 -4.17
CA PHE A 252 8.88 -2.93 -3.45
C PHE A 252 10.19 -3.60 -3.86
N THR A 253 10.16 -4.56 -4.80
CA THR A 253 11.37 -5.11 -5.41
C THR A 253 11.57 -4.50 -6.80
N TYR A 254 12.81 -4.12 -7.09
CA TYR A 254 13.15 -3.44 -8.37
C TYR A 254 13.58 -4.41 -9.46
N THR A 255 13.86 -5.66 -9.13
CA THR A 255 14.29 -6.67 -10.07
C THR A 255 13.10 -7.45 -10.60
N ASN A 256 12.92 -7.44 -11.92
CA ASN A 256 11.91 -8.29 -12.54
C ASN A 256 12.33 -9.76 -12.44
N GLN A 257 11.37 -10.61 -12.06
CA GLN A 257 11.57 -12.05 -11.94
C GLN A 257 11.02 -12.77 -13.18
N GLU A 258 11.60 -13.91 -13.52
CA GLU A 258 11.11 -14.79 -14.60
C GLU A 258 9.72 -15.35 -14.28
N SER A 259 9.48 -15.62 -13.01
CA SER A 259 8.19 -16.08 -12.48
C SER A 259 7.92 -15.47 -11.12
N TYR A 260 6.65 -15.14 -10.88
CA TYR A 260 6.17 -14.63 -9.58
C TYR A 260 5.39 -15.70 -8.80
N ARG A 261 5.58 -16.97 -9.11
CA ARG A 261 5.05 -18.07 -8.27
C ARG A 261 5.82 -18.14 -6.95
N LEU A 262 5.13 -18.47 -5.86
CA LEU A 262 5.76 -18.56 -4.53
C LEU A 262 7.00 -19.47 -4.54
N ASP A 263 6.95 -20.65 -5.19
CA ASP A 263 8.09 -21.56 -5.32
C ASP A 263 9.32 -20.87 -5.93
N HIS A 264 9.13 -20.11 -7.01
CA HIS A 264 10.24 -19.42 -7.68
C HIS A 264 10.80 -18.30 -6.81
N ILE A 265 9.94 -17.49 -6.22
CA ILE A 265 10.37 -16.38 -5.36
C ILE A 265 11.05 -16.88 -4.09
N ALA A 266 10.52 -17.94 -3.46
CA ALA A 266 11.16 -18.57 -2.31
C ALA A 266 12.55 -19.12 -2.69
N PHE A 267 12.71 -19.70 -3.87
CA PHE A 267 14.02 -20.14 -4.34
C PHE A 267 14.98 -18.97 -4.57
N VAL A 268 14.54 -17.92 -5.24
CA VAL A 268 15.38 -16.73 -5.51
C VAL A 268 15.80 -16.05 -4.22
N GLU A 269 14.87 -15.86 -3.31
CA GLU A 269 15.12 -15.09 -2.09
C GLU A 269 15.69 -15.92 -0.95
N LEU A 270 15.22 -17.15 -0.76
CA LEU A 270 15.58 -17.98 0.40
C LEU A 270 16.49 -19.16 0.04
N GLY A 271 16.64 -19.49 -1.26
CA GLY A 271 17.28 -20.72 -1.71
C GLY A 271 16.46 -21.98 -1.41
N GLN A 272 15.16 -21.83 -1.14
CA GLN A 272 14.25 -22.90 -0.77
C GLN A 272 13.11 -23.01 -1.78
N ARG A 273 12.63 -24.25 -2.00
CA ARG A 273 11.48 -24.51 -2.86
C ARG A 273 10.33 -25.07 -2.02
N LYS A 274 9.13 -25.01 -2.60
CA LYS A 274 7.97 -25.73 -2.07
C LYS A 274 8.22 -27.24 -2.07
N ILE A 275 7.45 -27.97 -1.28
CA ILE A 275 7.47 -29.44 -1.30
C ILE A 275 7.14 -29.92 -2.71
N ASP A 276 8.02 -30.75 -3.26
CA ASP A 276 7.82 -31.31 -4.60
C ASP A 276 6.72 -32.37 -4.58
N HIS A 277 5.78 -32.22 -5.50
CA HIS A 277 4.65 -33.14 -5.71
C HIS A 277 4.56 -33.59 -7.19
N SER A 278 5.65 -33.48 -7.93
CA SER A 278 5.72 -33.86 -9.35
C SER A 278 5.56 -35.37 -9.60
N GLU A 279 5.67 -36.20 -8.57
CA GLU A 279 5.43 -37.65 -8.64
C GLU A 279 3.94 -38.00 -8.80
N TYR A 280 3.01 -37.06 -8.59
CA TYR A 280 1.57 -37.28 -8.75
C TYR A 280 1.10 -36.78 -10.11
N GLU A 281 0.15 -37.47 -10.73
CA GLU A 281 -0.35 -37.14 -12.06
C GLU A 281 -1.05 -35.76 -12.09
N ASN A 282 -1.73 -35.41 -11.01
CA ASN A 282 -2.42 -34.14 -10.84
C ASN A 282 -2.62 -33.83 -9.35
N PHE A 283 -3.15 -32.67 -9.05
CA PHE A 283 -3.35 -32.21 -7.67
C PHE A 283 -4.37 -33.06 -6.91
N LYS A 284 -5.38 -33.62 -7.59
CA LYS A 284 -6.33 -34.55 -6.99
C LYS A 284 -5.66 -35.85 -6.57
N ASP A 285 -4.78 -36.39 -7.39
CA ASP A 285 -4.00 -37.59 -7.07
C ASP A 285 -3.12 -37.35 -5.84
N PHE A 286 -2.50 -36.16 -5.74
CA PHE A 286 -1.68 -35.77 -4.61
C PHE A 286 -2.46 -35.82 -3.28
N TYR A 287 -3.57 -35.05 -3.11
CA TYR A 287 -4.29 -35.05 -1.84
C TYR A 287 -5.06 -36.35 -1.55
N THR A 288 -5.28 -37.18 -2.58
CA THR A 288 -5.96 -38.43 -2.39
C THR A 288 -5.01 -39.54 -1.90
N ARG A 289 -3.79 -39.59 -2.42
CA ARG A 289 -2.81 -40.65 -2.16
C ARG A 289 -1.87 -40.34 -1.02
N ASP A 290 -1.52 -39.07 -0.81
CA ASP A 290 -0.59 -38.64 0.22
C ASP A 290 -1.10 -37.41 0.98
N TRP A 291 -2.13 -37.64 1.79
CA TRP A 291 -2.75 -36.58 2.59
C TRP A 291 -1.78 -35.93 3.59
N GLN A 292 -0.87 -36.72 4.17
CA GLN A 292 0.13 -36.21 5.12
C GLN A 292 1.03 -35.15 4.45
N LYS A 293 1.62 -35.51 3.32
CA LYS A 293 2.49 -34.61 2.55
C LYS A 293 1.73 -33.39 2.03
N PHE A 294 0.45 -33.58 1.68
CA PHE A 294 -0.42 -32.48 1.26
C PHE A 294 -0.65 -31.45 2.38
N MET A 295 -0.85 -31.89 3.62
CA MET A 295 -0.98 -30.99 4.77
C MET A 295 0.34 -30.29 5.10
N GLU A 296 1.46 -31.00 4.99
CA GLU A 296 2.81 -30.41 5.15
C GLU A 296 3.08 -29.36 4.08
N TYR A 297 2.61 -29.56 2.85
CA TYR A 297 2.69 -28.60 1.75
C TYR A 297 1.93 -27.30 2.08
N ASN A 298 0.68 -27.37 2.53
CA ASN A 298 -0.10 -26.21 2.94
C ASN A 298 0.54 -25.45 4.12
N ILE A 299 1.09 -26.18 5.11
CA ILE A 299 1.81 -25.58 6.24
C ILE A 299 3.10 -24.89 5.77
N GLN A 300 3.81 -25.48 4.82
CA GLN A 300 5.02 -24.88 4.27
C GLN A 300 4.74 -23.56 3.55
N ASP A 301 3.59 -23.42 2.90
CA ASP A 301 3.27 -22.20 2.15
C ASP A 301 3.19 -20.97 3.08
N VAL A 302 2.54 -21.07 4.23
CA VAL A 302 2.55 -19.97 5.22
C VAL A 302 3.92 -19.77 5.88
N GLU A 303 4.71 -20.85 6.03
CA GLU A 303 6.08 -20.77 6.52
C GLU A 303 6.99 -19.98 5.58
N LEU A 304 6.87 -20.21 4.28
CA LEU A 304 7.66 -19.48 3.27
C LEU A 304 7.36 -17.99 3.30
N ILE A 305 6.11 -17.58 3.52
CA ILE A 305 5.73 -16.16 3.66
C ILE A 305 6.41 -15.54 4.88
N ASP A 306 6.39 -16.22 6.01
CA ASP A 306 7.05 -15.73 7.22
C ASP A 306 8.58 -15.58 7.03
N ARG A 307 9.23 -16.54 6.39
CA ARG A 307 10.66 -16.47 6.07
C ARG A 307 11.00 -15.38 5.07
N LEU A 308 10.13 -15.14 4.09
CA LEU A 308 10.27 -14.02 3.17
C LEU A 308 10.18 -12.69 3.93
N GLU A 309 9.22 -12.55 4.85
CA GLU A 309 9.11 -11.34 5.69
C GLU A 309 10.30 -11.19 6.62
N ASP A 310 10.81 -12.25 7.24
CA ASP A 310 11.99 -12.19 8.09
C ASP A 310 13.22 -11.64 7.35
N LYS A 311 13.34 -11.95 6.05
CA LYS A 311 14.43 -11.46 5.19
C LYS A 311 14.15 -10.06 4.61
N MET A 312 12.95 -9.83 4.10
CA MET A 312 12.66 -8.68 3.23
C MET A 312 11.99 -7.52 3.95
N LYS A 313 11.28 -7.78 5.06
CA LYS A 313 10.62 -6.76 5.89
C LYS A 313 9.60 -5.88 5.11
N LEU A 314 8.86 -6.48 4.17
CA LEU A 314 7.93 -5.74 3.31
C LEU A 314 6.65 -5.31 4.05
N LEU A 315 6.16 -6.12 4.99
CA LEU A 315 5.04 -5.73 5.85
C LEU A 315 5.45 -4.59 6.79
N GLU A 316 6.62 -4.71 7.43
CA GLU A 316 7.16 -3.65 8.29
C GLU A 316 7.35 -2.35 7.50
N LEU A 317 7.86 -2.42 6.27
CA LEU A 317 7.99 -1.28 5.37
C LEU A 317 6.62 -0.65 5.06
N ALA A 318 5.61 -1.46 4.70
CA ALA A 318 4.26 -0.98 4.39
C ALA A 318 3.61 -0.28 5.58
N ILE A 319 3.75 -0.84 6.79
CA ILE A 319 3.24 -0.28 8.03
C ILE A 319 3.93 1.06 8.33
N THR A 320 5.26 1.11 8.26
CA THR A 320 6.04 2.33 8.49
C THR A 320 5.60 3.45 7.54
N MET A 321 5.56 3.16 6.23
CA MET A 321 5.13 4.14 5.22
C MET A 321 3.72 4.65 5.48
N SER A 322 2.81 3.78 5.91
CA SER A 322 1.43 4.16 6.18
C SER A 322 1.29 5.07 7.39
N TYR A 323 2.07 4.83 8.46
CA TYR A 323 2.08 5.73 9.62
C TYR A 323 2.74 7.08 9.31
N ASP A 324 3.82 7.10 8.53
CA ASP A 324 4.43 8.35 8.07
C ASP A 324 3.44 9.21 7.27
N ALA A 325 2.66 8.57 6.40
CA ALA A 325 1.63 9.24 5.62
C ALA A 325 0.30 9.46 6.38
N LYS A 326 0.11 8.84 7.55
CA LYS A 326 -1.15 8.81 8.33
C LYS A 326 -2.31 8.24 7.51
N THR A 327 -2.09 7.06 6.92
CA THR A 327 -3.06 6.32 6.10
C THR A 327 -3.32 4.93 6.67
N ASN A 328 -4.30 4.19 6.15
CA ASN A 328 -4.43 2.77 6.41
C ASN A 328 -3.33 1.98 5.67
N PHE A 329 -3.02 0.77 6.14
CA PHE A 329 -1.91 -0.01 5.60
C PHE A 329 -2.13 -0.40 4.13
N GLU A 330 -3.35 -0.68 3.71
CA GLU A 330 -3.68 -0.97 2.31
C GLU A 330 -3.47 0.21 1.36
N ASP A 331 -3.46 1.45 1.89
CA ASP A 331 -3.25 2.64 1.07
C ASP A 331 -1.84 2.68 0.46
N VAL A 332 -0.90 1.92 1.00
CA VAL A 332 0.46 1.79 0.46
C VAL A 332 0.46 1.33 -1.00
N TYR A 333 -0.56 0.60 -1.43
CA TYR A 333 -0.69 0.19 -2.84
C TYR A 333 -1.02 1.36 -3.79
N SER A 334 -1.54 2.47 -3.28
CA SER A 334 -1.86 3.68 -4.05
C SER A 334 -0.89 4.82 -3.76
N GLN A 335 0.15 4.99 -4.59
CA GLN A 335 1.10 6.09 -4.45
C GLN A 335 0.41 7.46 -4.44
N VAL A 336 -0.62 7.65 -5.28
CA VAL A 336 -1.38 8.90 -5.32
C VAL A 336 -2.04 9.19 -3.99
N ARG A 337 -2.65 8.18 -3.35
CA ARG A 337 -3.28 8.35 -2.04
C ARG A 337 -2.28 8.68 -0.94
N MET A 338 -1.14 8.00 -0.93
CA MET A 338 -0.06 8.29 0.00
C MET A 338 0.39 9.74 -0.11
N TRP A 339 0.70 10.20 -1.33
CA TRP A 339 1.11 11.58 -1.56
C TRP A 339 0.01 12.59 -1.25
N ASP A 340 -1.24 12.36 -1.65
CA ASP A 340 -2.37 13.23 -1.33
C ASP A 340 -2.48 13.45 0.19
N THR A 341 -2.35 12.37 0.97
CA THR A 341 -2.50 12.46 2.43
C THR A 341 -1.28 13.12 3.07
N MET A 342 -0.06 12.81 2.59
CA MET A 342 1.17 13.49 3.05
C MET A 342 1.09 15.00 2.79
N ILE A 343 0.67 15.40 1.58
CA ILE A 343 0.48 16.82 1.22
C ILE A 343 -0.59 17.45 2.11
N TYR A 344 -1.73 16.77 2.31
CA TYR A 344 -2.78 17.27 3.20
C TYR A 344 -2.24 17.51 4.63
N ASN A 345 -1.51 16.57 5.19
CA ASN A 345 -0.92 16.70 6.52
C ASN A 345 0.08 17.87 6.58
N TYR A 346 0.96 17.96 5.59
CA TYR A 346 1.98 18.99 5.48
C TYR A 346 1.38 20.40 5.38
N LEU A 347 0.35 20.59 4.54
CA LEU A 347 -0.34 21.86 4.38
C LEU A 347 -1.12 22.23 5.65
N THR A 348 -1.79 21.26 6.27
CA THR A 348 -2.56 21.46 7.50
C THR A 348 -1.68 21.97 8.65
N ASP A 349 -0.44 21.48 8.77
CA ASP A 349 0.53 21.97 9.76
C ASP A 349 0.87 23.44 9.58
N ARG A 350 0.79 23.93 8.35
CA ARG A 350 1.06 25.32 7.96
C ARG A 350 -0.20 26.18 7.89
N LYS A 351 -1.34 25.67 8.32
CA LYS A 351 -2.65 26.34 8.22
C LYS A 351 -3.03 26.69 6.77
N VAL A 352 -2.58 25.87 5.83
CA VAL A 352 -2.94 25.98 4.42
C VAL A 352 -3.94 24.88 4.08
N VAL A 353 -5.03 25.26 3.42
CA VAL A 353 -6.09 24.32 3.04
C VAL A 353 -5.86 23.72 1.65
N VAL A 354 -6.20 22.45 1.51
CA VAL A 354 -6.15 21.75 0.21
C VAL A 354 -7.17 22.41 -0.74
N PRO A 355 -6.79 22.73 -1.99
CA PRO A 355 -7.70 23.29 -2.97
C PRO A 355 -8.80 22.30 -3.37
N PRO A 356 -9.93 22.80 -3.92
CA PRO A 356 -10.98 21.95 -4.45
C PRO A 356 -10.45 21.05 -5.57
N LYS A 357 -10.98 19.84 -5.66
CA LYS A 357 -10.60 18.89 -6.69
C LYS A 357 -11.16 19.33 -8.03
N LYS A 358 -10.30 19.73 -8.97
CA LYS A 358 -10.69 20.05 -10.34
C LYS A 358 -10.56 18.80 -11.22
N ILE A 359 -11.70 18.32 -11.72
CA ILE A 359 -11.72 17.26 -12.75
C ILE A 359 -11.41 17.95 -14.07
N ARG A 360 -10.21 17.72 -14.62
CA ARG A 360 -9.88 18.15 -15.98
C ARG A 360 -10.03 16.96 -16.91
N GLU A 361 -10.73 17.15 -18.03
CA GLU A 361 -10.70 16.19 -19.11
C GLU A 361 -9.25 16.05 -19.63
N LYS A 362 -8.79 14.84 -19.79
CA LYS A 362 -7.45 14.56 -20.31
C LYS A 362 -7.47 14.59 -21.84
N ASP A 363 -7.57 15.76 -22.41
CA ASP A 363 -7.60 15.94 -23.88
C ASP A 363 -6.23 15.80 -24.56
N ALA A 364 -5.13 15.78 -23.81
CA ALA A 364 -3.81 15.69 -24.37
C ALA A 364 -2.94 14.63 -23.68
N LYS A 365 -2.23 13.85 -24.48
CA LYS A 365 -1.11 13.02 -24.00
C LYS A 365 0.05 13.94 -23.68
N TYR A 366 0.63 13.81 -22.49
CA TYR A 366 1.87 14.50 -22.17
C TYR A 366 3.01 13.90 -23.01
N ALA A 367 3.87 14.77 -23.56
CA ALA A 367 5.11 14.33 -24.15
C ALA A 367 5.97 13.62 -23.07
N GLY A 368 6.51 12.48 -23.41
CA GLY A 368 7.44 11.76 -22.53
C GLY A 368 8.78 12.51 -22.38
N ALA A 369 9.71 11.88 -21.68
CA ALA A 369 11.08 12.38 -21.56
C ALA A 369 11.74 12.49 -22.94
N TYR A 370 12.59 13.52 -23.11
CA TYR A 370 13.40 13.64 -24.30
C TYR A 370 14.42 12.49 -24.35
N VAL A 371 14.41 11.74 -25.45
CA VAL A 371 15.37 10.68 -25.73
C VAL A 371 16.12 11.07 -27.01
N LYS A 372 17.43 11.27 -26.89
CA LYS A 372 18.26 11.54 -28.05
C LYS A 372 18.44 10.26 -28.85
N GLU A 373 18.18 10.33 -30.17
CA GLU A 373 18.41 9.19 -31.08
C GLU A 373 19.86 8.72 -31.01
N PRO A 374 20.12 7.43 -30.79
CA PRO A 374 21.45 6.89 -30.75
C PRO A 374 22.05 6.89 -32.16
N LYS A 375 23.35 7.17 -32.26
CA LYS A 375 24.10 6.98 -33.47
C LYS A 375 24.74 5.60 -33.40
N PRO A 376 24.27 4.60 -34.16
CA PRO A 376 24.87 3.25 -34.15
C PRO A 376 26.33 3.31 -34.61
N GLY A 377 27.21 2.60 -33.91
CA GLY A 377 28.63 2.56 -34.24
C GLY A 377 29.44 1.87 -33.14
N LEU A 378 30.74 1.68 -33.42
CA LEU A 378 31.72 1.24 -32.43
C LEU A 378 32.34 2.48 -31.79
N TYR A 379 32.34 2.54 -30.48
CA TYR A 379 32.86 3.67 -29.74
C TYR A 379 33.91 3.20 -28.73
N ASP A 380 35.03 3.89 -28.70
CA ASP A 380 36.06 3.73 -27.68
C ASP A 380 35.79 4.72 -26.53
N TRP A 381 36.20 4.36 -25.33
CA TRP A 381 36.09 5.22 -24.16
C TRP A 381 34.68 5.70 -23.83
N VAL A 382 33.71 4.76 -23.74
CA VAL A 382 32.35 5.07 -23.37
C VAL A 382 32.27 5.36 -21.88
N VAL A 383 31.70 6.54 -21.52
CA VAL A 383 31.43 6.94 -20.14
C VAL A 383 29.92 7.07 -19.94
N SER A 384 29.39 6.41 -18.94
CA SER A 384 27.98 6.49 -18.55
C SER A 384 27.83 7.33 -17.28
N PHE A 385 26.91 8.28 -17.31
CA PHE A 385 26.55 9.10 -16.14
C PHE A 385 25.08 8.87 -15.81
N ASP A 386 24.78 8.76 -14.51
CA ASP A 386 23.42 8.73 -14.00
C ASP A 386 23.20 9.86 -13.00
N LEU A 387 22.06 10.56 -13.12
CA LEU A 387 21.68 11.65 -12.22
C LEU A 387 20.91 11.09 -11.05
N ASN A 388 21.55 11.07 -9.90
CA ASN A 388 20.95 10.58 -8.68
C ASN A 388 19.68 11.39 -8.29
N SER A 389 18.55 10.71 -8.12
CA SER A 389 17.27 11.32 -7.72
C SER A 389 16.83 12.47 -8.64
N LEU A 390 16.89 12.27 -9.96
CA LEU A 390 16.64 13.32 -10.96
C LEU A 390 15.34 14.09 -10.74
N TYR A 391 14.19 13.40 -10.62
CA TYR A 391 12.89 14.07 -10.49
C TYR A 391 12.78 14.95 -9.23
N PRO A 392 13.12 14.48 -8.02
CA PRO A 392 13.16 15.35 -6.84
C PRO A 392 14.02 16.59 -7.03
N HIS A 393 15.23 16.43 -7.62
CA HIS A 393 16.12 17.58 -7.83
C HIS A 393 15.57 18.58 -8.87
N LEU A 394 14.88 18.10 -9.92
CA LEU A 394 14.21 19.01 -10.87
C LEU A 394 13.07 19.77 -10.20
N ILE A 395 12.27 19.14 -9.35
CA ILE A 395 11.22 19.81 -8.58
C ILE A 395 11.82 20.92 -7.71
N MET A 396 12.92 20.62 -7.00
CA MET A 396 13.62 21.59 -6.16
C MET A 396 14.27 22.71 -6.98
N GLN A 397 14.98 22.37 -8.04
CA GLN A 397 15.74 23.32 -8.87
C GLN A 397 14.85 24.30 -9.60
N TYR A 398 13.75 23.82 -10.17
CA TYR A 398 12.82 24.64 -10.95
C TYR A 398 11.67 25.20 -10.12
N ASN A 399 11.68 24.98 -8.80
CA ASN A 399 10.65 25.42 -7.87
C ASN A 399 9.25 24.99 -8.30
N ILE A 400 9.10 23.73 -8.73
CA ILE A 400 7.85 23.17 -9.29
C ILE A 400 6.84 22.94 -8.18
N SER A 401 5.82 23.80 -8.10
CA SER A 401 4.73 23.69 -7.13
C SER A 401 3.47 24.40 -7.68
N PRO A 402 2.26 24.01 -7.27
CA PRO A 402 1.03 24.65 -7.75
C PRO A 402 0.98 26.17 -7.51
N GLU A 403 1.46 26.65 -6.36
CA GLU A 403 1.44 28.07 -5.98
C GLU A 403 2.53 28.91 -6.65
N THR A 404 3.56 28.25 -7.19
CA THR A 404 4.63 28.92 -7.93
C THR A 404 4.40 28.93 -9.43
N LEU A 405 3.44 28.11 -9.93
CA LEU A 405 3.11 28.02 -11.34
C LEU A 405 2.46 29.32 -11.81
N ILE A 406 2.97 29.88 -12.90
CA ILE A 406 2.40 31.02 -13.61
C ILE A 406 1.45 30.49 -14.70
N ASP A 407 0.25 31.03 -14.77
CA ASP A 407 -0.80 30.55 -15.70
C ASP A 407 -0.38 30.72 -17.17
N GLU A 408 0.37 31.76 -17.48
CA GLU A 408 0.87 31.98 -18.82
C GLU A 408 2.11 31.18 -19.12
N ARG A 409 2.09 30.46 -20.26
CA ARG A 409 3.26 29.75 -20.75
C ARG A 409 4.19 30.67 -21.52
N HIS A 410 5.49 30.42 -21.39
CA HIS A 410 6.50 31.12 -22.19
C HIS A 410 6.32 30.77 -23.68
N PRO A 411 6.02 31.76 -24.56
CA PRO A 411 5.54 31.46 -25.91
C PRO A 411 6.62 30.87 -26.86
N ARG A 412 7.88 31.02 -26.50
CA ARG A 412 9.02 30.60 -27.32
C ARG A 412 9.81 29.46 -26.74
N ALA A 413 9.41 28.87 -25.59
CA ALA A 413 10.15 27.80 -24.97
C ALA A 413 10.04 26.50 -25.78
N THR A 414 11.18 25.99 -26.20
CA THR A 414 11.35 24.69 -26.86
C THR A 414 12.62 24.04 -26.36
N VAL A 415 12.73 22.73 -26.50
CA VAL A 415 13.94 21.98 -26.13
C VAL A 415 15.15 22.55 -26.87
N ASP A 416 15.04 22.78 -28.19
CA ASP A 416 16.16 23.24 -29.01
C ASP A 416 16.66 24.62 -28.57
N ARG A 417 15.75 25.57 -28.33
CA ARG A 417 16.14 26.90 -27.87
C ARG A 417 16.77 26.93 -26.49
N ILE A 418 16.37 26.02 -25.62
CA ILE A 418 17.01 25.88 -24.31
C ILE A 418 18.41 25.28 -24.46
N LEU A 419 18.59 24.26 -25.32
CA LEU A 419 19.89 23.66 -25.60
C LEU A 419 20.84 24.60 -26.33
N GLU A 420 20.34 25.46 -27.19
CA GLU A 420 21.10 26.46 -27.93
C GLU A 420 21.33 27.77 -27.14
N GLU A 421 20.79 27.85 -25.90
CA GLU A 421 20.85 29.03 -25.05
C GLU A 421 20.31 30.32 -25.74
N THR A 422 19.36 30.12 -26.68
CA THR A 422 18.73 31.21 -27.45
C THR A 422 17.40 31.71 -26.89
N LEU A 423 16.97 31.12 -25.74
CA LEU A 423 15.76 31.52 -25.06
C LEU A 423 16.04 32.69 -24.10
N ASP A 424 15.37 33.79 -24.31
CA ASP A 424 15.39 34.90 -23.37
C ASP A 424 14.49 34.54 -22.16
N ILE A 425 15.11 34.34 -21.00
CA ILE A 425 14.44 33.96 -19.78
C ILE A 425 14.50 35.13 -18.80
N ASP A 426 13.33 35.57 -18.34
CA ASP A 426 13.23 36.51 -17.23
C ASP A 426 13.90 35.89 -15.97
N GLY A 427 14.81 36.66 -15.37
CA GLY A 427 15.58 36.19 -14.19
C GLY A 427 14.73 35.78 -12.99
N ASP A 428 13.49 36.26 -12.90
CA ASP A 428 12.57 36.03 -11.80
C ASP A 428 11.77 34.73 -11.92
N CYS A 429 11.91 34.02 -13.04
CA CYS A 429 11.21 32.76 -13.31
C CYS A 429 12.14 31.62 -13.69
N CYS A 430 11.71 30.38 -13.40
CA CYS A 430 12.23 29.16 -14.00
C CYS A 430 11.33 28.77 -15.17
N VAL A 431 11.91 28.49 -16.34
CA VAL A 431 11.17 28.09 -17.55
C VAL A 431 11.48 26.66 -17.93
N CYS A 432 10.45 25.84 -18.09
CA CYS A 432 10.55 24.48 -18.56
C CYS A 432 10.41 24.40 -20.08
N ALA A 433 10.90 23.32 -20.70
CA ALA A 433 10.88 23.14 -22.15
C ALA A 433 9.47 23.08 -22.77
N ASN A 434 8.46 22.76 -21.99
CA ASN A 434 7.04 22.80 -22.38
C ASN A 434 6.41 24.20 -22.23
N GLY A 435 7.20 25.22 -21.89
CA GLY A 435 6.78 26.59 -21.66
C GLY A 435 6.21 26.88 -20.27
N ALA A 436 6.09 25.90 -19.39
CA ALA A 436 5.65 26.15 -18.01
C ALA A 436 6.67 27.03 -17.29
N GLN A 437 6.18 28.02 -16.54
CA GLN A 437 6.98 28.99 -15.81
C GLN A 437 6.68 28.90 -14.31
N TYR A 438 7.72 28.96 -13.49
CA TYR A 438 7.61 28.91 -12.04
C TYR A 438 8.32 30.09 -11.40
N ARG A 439 7.68 30.75 -10.46
CA ARG A 439 8.20 31.90 -9.73
C ARG A 439 9.38 31.51 -8.84
N LYS A 440 10.34 32.42 -8.68
CA LYS A 440 11.48 32.29 -7.79
C LYS A 440 11.40 33.11 -6.51
N ASP A 441 10.49 34.08 -6.46
CA ASP A 441 10.31 35.01 -5.33
C ASP A 441 9.66 34.35 -4.09
N ILE A 442 8.97 33.21 -4.27
CA ILE A 442 8.44 32.39 -3.19
C ILE A 442 8.97 30.97 -3.32
N HIS A 443 9.18 30.30 -2.19
CA HIS A 443 9.57 28.89 -2.19
C HIS A 443 8.33 27.99 -2.16
N GLY A 444 8.21 27.09 -3.13
CA GLY A 444 7.07 26.20 -3.25
C GLY A 444 7.06 25.11 -2.17
N PHE A 445 5.88 24.66 -1.74
CA PHE A 445 5.76 23.64 -0.71
C PHE A 445 6.24 22.26 -1.21
N LEU A 446 6.06 21.90 -2.49
CA LEU A 446 6.56 20.64 -3.04
C LEU A 446 8.09 20.58 -3.05
N PRO A 447 8.84 21.60 -3.51
CA PRO A 447 10.27 21.68 -3.33
C PRO A 447 10.73 21.50 -1.87
N GLU A 448 10.05 22.16 -0.93
CA GLU A 448 10.37 22.05 0.50
C GLU A 448 10.17 20.61 1.02
N MET A 449 9.04 19.98 0.68
CA MET A 449 8.79 18.56 1.02
C MET A 449 9.84 17.63 0.41
N MET A 450 10.18 17.83 -0.88
CA MET A 450 11.20 17.02 -1.56
C MET A 450 12.56 17.16 -0.89
N GLN A 451 12.94 18.37 -0.52
CA GLN A 451 14.21 18.65 0.18
C GLN A 451 14.26 17.94 1.55
N SER A 452 13.15 18.00 2.31
CA SER A 452 13.06 17.33 3.62
C SER A 452 13.23 15.82 3.47
N ILE A 453 12.44 15.19 2.61
CA ILE A 453 12.48 13.74 2.36
C ILE A 453 13.86 13.30 1.84
N TYR A 454 14.47 14.09 0.94
CA TYR A 454 15.79 13.78 0.42
C TYR A 454 16.88 13.87 1.52
N ASN A 455 16.79 14.86 2.39
CA ASN A 455 17.70 15.01 3.52
C ASN A 455 17.59 13.82 4.50
N GLU A 456 16.37 13.45 4.87
CA GLU A 456 16.10 12.27 5.71
C GLU A 456 16.64 10.98 5.07
N ARG A 457 16.33 10.74 3.80
CA ARG A 457 16.87 9.62 3.04
C ARG A 457 18.40 9.57 3.11
N THR A 458 19.04 10.72 2.98
CA THR A 458 20.51 10.81 3.04
C THR A 458 21.07 10.46 4.41
N ILE A 459 20.38 10.88 5.48
CA ILE A 459 20.72 10.54 6.87
C ILE A 459 20.60 9.03 7.09
N TYR A 460 19.44 8.45 6.73
CA TYR A 460 19.20 7.01 6.92
C TYR A 460 20.13 6.16 6.05
N LYS A 461 20.42 6.57 4.81
CA LYS A 461 21.40 5.89 3.95
C LYS A 461 22.80 5.88 4.58
N LYS A 462 23.23 6.99 5.18
CA LYS A 462 24.53 7.05 5.91
C LYS A 462 24.52 6.12 7.12
N ARG A 463 23.44 6.12 7.90
CA ARG A 463 23.28 5.21 9.07
C ARG A 463 23.34 3.74 8.64
N MET A 464 22.62 3.37 7.59
CA MET A 464 22.63 2.03 7.03
C MET A 464 24.04 1.61 6.59
N LEU A 465 24.75 2.45 5.83
CA LEU A 465 26.12 2.17 5.39
C LEU A 465 27.07 2.00 6.58
N ASN A 466 26.95 2.83 7.61
CA ASN A 466 27.77 2.71 8.82
C ASN A 466 27.46 1.41 9.58
N ALA A 467 26.20 1.02 9.70
CA ALA A 467 25.80 -0.24 10.32
C ALA A 467 26.35 -1.44 9.52
N CYS A 468 26.26 -1.43 8.21
CA CYS A 468 26.83 -2.48 7.35
C CYS A 468 28.37 -2.59 7.51
N LEU A 469 29.06 -1.46 7.66
CA LEU A 469 30.52 -1.45 7.89
C LEU A 469 30.92 -2.01 9.26
N LEU A 470 30.05 -1.92 10.25
CA LEU A 470 30.28 -2.52 11.58
C LEU A 470 30.11 -4.05 11.58
N TYR A 471 29.25 -4.59 10.71
CA TYR A 471 29.01 -6.03 10.58
C TYR A 471 29.94 -6.73 9.59
N THR A 472 30.46 -6.02 8.60
CA THR A 472 31.48 -6.56 7.70
C THR A 472 32.84 -6.39 8.36
N SER A 473 33.33 -7.46 8.99
CA SER A 473 34.74 -7.56 9.41
C SER A 473 35.63 -7.13 8.23
N PRO A 474 36.63 -6.29 8.41
CA PRO A 474 37.44 -5.75 7.35
C PRO A 474 38.42 -6.81 6.79
N SER A 475 37.90 -7.84 6.16
CA SER A 475 38.73 -8.70 5.32
C SER A 475 39.14 -7.91 4.07
N PRO A 476 40.43 -7.89 3.69
CA PRO A 476 40.86 -7.27 2.44
C PRO A 476 40.13 -7.79 1.19
N ARG A 477 39.54 -8.99 1.24
CA ARG A 477 38.74 -9.58 0.17
C ARG A 477 37.34 -8.96 0.05
N ASP A 478 36.76 -8.45 1.15
CA ASP A 478 35.44 -7.83 1.14
C ASP A 478 35.48 -6.38 0.62
N ARG A 479 36.64 -5.70 0.74
CA ARG A 479 36.84 -4.37 0.15
C ARG A 479 36.85 -4.37 -1.39
N THR A 480 37.18 -5.47 -2.02
CA THR A 480 37.15 -5.61 -3.48
C THR A 480 35.75 -5.90 -4.02
N ARG A 481 34.87 -6.56 -3.26
CA ARG A 481 33.47 -6.79 -3.64
C ARG A 481 32.60 -5.52 -3.52
N SER A 482 32.90 -4.62 -2.59
CA SER A 482 32.17 -3.34 -2.46
C SER A 482 32.53 -2.32 -3.58
N ARG A 483 33.50 -2.62 -4.43
CA ARG A 483 33.89 -1.80 -5.59
C ARG A 483 33.33 -2.29 -6.91
N MET A 484 32.60 -3.40 -6.94
CA MET A 484 31.83 -3.76 -8.15
C MET A 484 30.63 -2.82 -8.24
N PRO A 485 30.45 -2.11 -9.35
CA PRO A 485 29.21 -1.38 -9.58
C PRO A 485 28.08 -2.40 -9.55
N SER A 486 27.07 -2.17 -8.71
CA SER A 486 25.79 -2.85 -8.85
C SER A 486 25.33 -2.55 -10.27
N SER A 487 25.46 -3.51 -11.15
CA SER A 487 24.85 -3.47 -12.47
C SER A 487 23.36 -3.21 -12.29
N ALA A 488 22.90 -2.21 -12.97
CA ALA A 488 21.63 -1.55 -13.10
C ALA A 488 20.38 -2.33 -12.69
#